data_be1daa45503471a3fb74355eb8a28862
#
_entry.id   be1daa45503471a3fb74355eb8a28862
#
_cell.length_a   1.000
_cell.length_b   1.000
_cell.length_c   1.000
_cell.angle_alpha   90.00
_cell.angle_beta   90.00
_cell.angle_gamma   90.00
#
_symmetry.space_group_name_H-M   'P 1'
#
loop_
_entity.id
_entity.type
_entity.pdbx_description
1 polymer ?
#
loop_
_entity_poly.entity_id
_entity_poly.type
_entity_poly.pdbx_seq_one_letter_code
_entity_poly.pdbx_strand_id
1 'polypeptide(L)'
;APPRGRGGAAVARVSSEAGRATAFRVREGFPARPGLGVEDYLQDVDRVVCSTFPDAARRKRLGPGRWEVTLLSQSFFTLSFEPVTVIESSYDPALGALTIKVDQLDLRGLPAAIVMAQPKLEVRGRLKPAAAAAASEFRQLTGNVSMKIEFDLPPQFMLFPGVPEVVKGILETILGRMESNLELYLPEDFVVWQREKGAALGR
;
A
#
# COMPACT_ATOMS: atom_id res chain seq x y z
N ALA A 1 -16.87 -27.69 -47.74
CA ALA A 1 -15.81 -27.53 -46.76
C ALA A 1 -16.43 -26.98 -45.47
N PRO A 2 -16.24 -27.62 -44.29
CA PRO A 2 -16.73 -27.08 -43.05
C PRO A 2 -15.85 -25.89 -42.60
N PRO A 3 -16.40 -24.89 -41.92
CA PRO A 3 -15.62 -23.78 -41.44
C PRO A 3 -14.69 -24.26 -40.32
N ARG A 4 -13.39 -23.96 -40.46
CA ARG A 4 -12.39 -24.18 -39.42
C ARG A 4 -12.75 -23.27 -38.24
N GLY A 5 -13.23 -23.88 -37.16
CA GLY A 5 -13.42 -23.22 -35.89
C GLY A 5 -12.07 -22.62 -35.44
N ARG A 6 -12.03 -21.30 -35.24
CA ARG A 6 -10.94 -20.64 -34.55
C ARG A 6 -11.00 -21.15 -33.12
N GLY A 7 -10.12 -22.08 -32.78
CA GLY A 7 -9.87 -22.46 -31.39
C GLY A 7 -9.30 -21.25 -30.65
N GLY A 8 -10.14 -20.50 -29.97
CA GLY A 8 -9.69 -19.53 -29.02
C GLY A 8 -8.94 -20.28 -27.93
N ALA A 9 -7.65 -20.00 -27.76
CA ALA A 9 -6.89 -20.55 -26.64
C ALA A 9 -7.61 -20.17 -25.34
N ALA A 10 -7.94 -21.18 -24.54
CA ALA A 10 -8.60 -20.96 -23.26
C ALA A 10 -7.66 -20.13 -22.37
N VAL A 11 -8.07 -18.92 -22.02
CA VAL A 11 -7.35 -18.05 -21.10
C VAL A 11 -7.91 -18.30 -19.71
N ALA A 12 -7.05 -18.64 -18.74
CA ALA A 12 -7.46 -18.78 -17.35
C ALA A 12 -7.27 -17.46 -16.62
N ARG A 13 -8.33 -16.99 -15.98
CA ARG A 13 -8.25 -15.82 -15.09
C ARG A 13 -7.76 -16.24 -13.72
N VAL A 14 -6.71 -15.57 -13.25
CA VAL A 14 -6.19 -15.70 -11.89
C VAL A 14 -6.67 -14.52 -11.08
N SER A 15 -7.17 -14.80 -9.87
CA SER A 15 -7.52 -13.80 -8.86
C SER A 15 -6.90 -14.21 -7.54
N SER A 16 -6.18 -13.29 -6.91
CA SER A 16 -5.58 -13.49 -5.59
C SER A 16 -5.82 -12.27 -4.73
N GLU A 17 -6.08 -12.51 -3.45
CA GLU A 17 -6.32 -11.47 -2.46
C GLU A 17 -5.48 -11.75 -1.21
N ALA A 18 -4.98 -10.67 -0.61
CA ALA A 18 -4.34 -10.68 0.69
C ALA A 18 -4.78 -9.46 1.49
N GLY A 19 -4.83 -9.61 2.82
CA GLY A 19 -5.17 -8.52 3.72
C GLY A 19 -4.37 -8.59 5.00
N ARG A 20 -4.14 -7.43 5.61
CA ARG A 20 -3.50 -7.31 6.91
C ARG A 20 -4.18 -6.27 7.77
N ALA A 21 -4.15 -6.52 9.07
CA ALA A 21 -4.51 -5.56 10.10
C ALA A 21 -3.27 -5.26 10.94
N THR A 22 -3.04 -3.99 11.23
CA THR A 22 -1.93 -3.55 12.07
C THR A 22 -2.44 -2.76 13.27
N ALA A 23 -1.70 -2.80 14.37
CA ALA A 23 -1.98 -2.01 15.55
C ALA A 23 -0.67 -1.67 16.28
N PHE A 24 -0.32 -0.40 16.31
CA PHE A 24 0.89 0.08 16.96
C PHE A 24 0.63 1.37 17.76
N ARG A 25 1.60 1.83 18.53
CA ARG A 25 1.46 2.97 19.41
C ARG A 25 2.42 4.09 19.00
N VAL A 26 1.91 5.32 19.11
CA VAL A 26 2.72 6.53 18.98
C VAL A 26 2.68 7.29 20.30
N ARG A 27 3.76 7.98 20.64
CA ARG A 27 3.82 8.80 21.86
C ARG A 27 3.24 10.19 21.55
N GLU A 28 1.99 10.40 21.90
CA GLU A 28 1.29 11.66 21.67
C GLU A 28 1.61 12.70 22.75
N GLY A 29 1.91 12.24 23.96
CA GLY A 29 2.06 13.08 25.16
C GLY A 29 0.76 13.22 25.95
N PHE A 30 0.87 13.65 27.20
CA PHE A 30 -0.31 13.90 28.07
C PHE A 30 -0.11 15.19 28.89
N PRO A 31 -1.08 16.11 28.89
CA PRO A 31 -2.25 16.15 27.99
C PRO A 31 -1.83 16.34 26.52
N ALA A 32 -2.62 15.81 25.59
CA ALA A 32 -2.39 16.03 24.17
C ALA A 32 -2.47 17.52 23.86
N ARG A 33 -1.49 18.04 23.10
CA ARG A 33 -1.46 19.46 22.74
C ARG A 33 -2.39 19.70 21.56
N PRO A 34 -3.29 20.70 21.61
CA PRO A 34 -4.14 21.05 20.47
C PRO A 34 -3.31 21.32 19.21
N GLY A 35 -3.72 20.72 18.08
CA GLY A 35 -3.04 20.87 16.80
C GLY A 35 -1.73 20.06 16.67
N LEU A 36 -1.39 19.25 17.67
CA LEU A 36 -0.19 18.39 17.68
C LEU A 36 -0.52 16.92 17.96
N GLY A 37 -1.79 16.55 17.83
CA GLY A 37 -2.26 15.20 18.01
C GLY A 37 -2.01 14.31 16.79
N VAL A 38 -2.18 13.02 16.99
CA VAL A 38 -2.03 12.04 15.90
C VAL A 38 -3.08 12.21 14.82
N GLU A 39 -4.27 12.69 15.16
CA GLU A 39 -5.32 13.02 14.18
C GLU A 39 -4.89 14.18 13.26
N ASP A 40 -4.22 15.20 13.82
CA ASP A 40 -3.67 16.31 13.04
C ASP A 40 -2.51 15.84 12.13
N TYR A 41 -1.68 14.93 12.63
CA TYR A 41 -0.59 14.34 11.87
C TYR A 41 -1.10 13.52 10.67
N LEU A 42 -2.15 12.72 10.84
CA LEU A 42 -2.73 11.92 9.76
C LEU A 42 -3.31 12.77 8.61
N GLN A 43 -3.57 14.05 8.84
CA GLN A 43 -3.98 14.99 7.79
C GLN A 43 -2.81 15.36 6.87
N ASP A 44 -1.56 15.23 7.34
CA ASP A 44 -0.35 15.35 6.51
C ASP A 44 -0.09 14.01 5.79
N VAL A 45 -0.98 13.70 4.84
CA VAL A 45 -1.01 12.41 4.12
C VAL A 45 0.30 12.08 3.42
N ASP A 46 1.02 13.11 2.95
CA ASP A 46 2.30 12.93 2.26
C ASP A 46 3.37 12.36 3.22
N ARG A 47 3.37 12.75 4.50
CA ARG A 47 4.29 12.20 5.50
C ARG A 47 4.01 10.73 5.80
N VAL A 48 2.74 10.36 5.90
CA VAL A 48 2.36 8.96 6.14
C VAL A 48 2.77 8.08 4.97
N VAL A 49 2.61 8.55 3.72
CA VAL A 49 3.13 7.84 2.53
C VAL A 49 4.65 7.70 2.60
N CYS A 50 5.36 8.75 3.03
CA CYS A 50 6.81 8.69 3.19
C CYS A 50 7.26 7.69 4.26
N SER A 51 6.51 7.54 5.35
CA SER A 51 6.78 6.53 6.39
C SER A 51 6.47 5.11 5.92
N THR A 52 5.42 4.94 5.09
CA THR A 52 5.06 3.64 4.51
C THR A 52 6.11 3.18 3.47
N PHE A 53 6.62 4.12 2.69
CA PHE A 53 7.60 3.89 1.62
C PHE A 53 8.85 4.76 1.87
N PRO A 54 9.74 4.39 2.81
CA PRO A 54 10.82 5.26 3.29
C PRO A 54 11.91 5.51 2.24
N ASP A 55 12.11 4.60 1.28
CA ASP A 55 13.11 4.77 0.23
C ASP A 55 12.74 5.88 -0.75
N ALA A 56 13.39 7.04 -0.61
CA ALA A 56 13.15 8.22 -1.44
C ALA A 56 13.46 8.00 -2.93
N ALA A 57 14.39 7.09 -3.26
CA ALA A 57 14.73 6.77 -4.65
C ALA A 57 13.63 5.96 -5.36
N ARG A 58 12.75 5.32 -4.58
CA ARG A 58 11.66 4.47 -5.09
C ARG A 58 10.29 5.15 -5.06
N ARG A 59 10.22 6.42 -4.70
CA ARG A 59 8.97 7.19 -4.70
C ARG A 59 9.12 8.52 -5.41
N LYS A 60 8.09 8.91 -6.14
CA LYS A 60 8.00 10.18 -6.85
C LYS A 60 6.66 10.83 -6.55
N ARG A 61 6.68 12.04 -6.03
CA ARG A 61 5.46 12.81 -5.79
C ARG A 61 4.87 13.30 -7.10
N LEU A 62 3.61 12.98 -7.35
CA LEU A 62 2.86 13.40 -8.54
C LEU A 62 1.93 14.58 -8.24
N GLY A 63 1.54 14.75 -6.98
CA GLY A 63 0.67 15.81 -6.50
C GLY A 63 0.36 15.64 -5.00
N PRO A 64 -0.49 16.47 -4.42
CA PRO A 64 -0.92 16.31 -3.02
C PRO A 64 -1.57 14.94 -2.81
N GLY A 65 -1.05 14.15 -1.88
CA GLY A 65 -1.51 12.80 -1.58
C GLY A 65 -1.36 11.78 -2.71
N ARG A 66 -0.70 12.13 -3.82
CA ARG A 66 -0.55 11.25 -4.99
C ARG A 66 0.92 10.97 -5.29
N TRP A 67 1.27 9.68 -5.29
CA TRP A 67 2.66 9.22 -5.40
C TRP A 67 2.81 8.05 -6.37
N GLU A 68 3.81 8.09 -7.23
CA GLU A 68 4.32 6.90 -7.92
C GLU A 68 5.32 6.20 -6.98
N VAL A 69 5.11 4.91 -6.76
CA VAL A 69 5.96 4.08 -5.90
C VAL A 69 6.41 2.86 -6.67
N THR A 70 7.73 2.66 -6.71
CA THR A 70 8.35 1.44 -7.22
C THR A 70 8.55 0.48 -6.05
N LEU A 71 7.82 -0.62 -6.05
CA LEU A 71 7.95 -1.66 -5.05
C LEU A 71 9.24 -2.45 -5.28
N LEU A 72 9.63 -3.28 -4.31
CA LEU A 72 10.80 -4.13 -4.47
C LEU A 72 10.58 -5.13 -5.60
N SER A 73 11.68 -5.44 -6.29
CA SER A 73 11.69 -6.47 -7.32
C SER A 73 11.13 -7.78 -6.78
N GLN A 74 10.25 -8.38 -7.55
CA GLN A 74 9.62 -9.65 -7.28
C GLN A 74 10.07 -10.67 -8.30
N SER A 75 10.08 -11.94 -7.90
CA SER A 75 10.38 -13.05 -8.82
C SER A 75 9.20 -14.00 -8.86
N PHE A 76 8.85 -14.41 -10.07
CA PHE A 76 7.79 -15.35 -10.33
C PHE A 76 8.33 -16.38 -11.33
N PHE A 77 8.63 -17.58 -10.85
CA PHE A 77 9.41 -18.60 -11.58
C PHE A 77 10.76 -18.03 -12.09
N THR A 78 10.96 -18.01 -13.40
CA THR A 78 12.18 -17.46 -14.04
C THR A 78 12.08 -15.98 -14.39
N LEU A 79 10.95 -15.34 -14.07
CA LEU A 79 10.68 -13.95 -14.37
C LEU A 79 10.99 -13.07 -13.17
N SER A 80 11.65 -11.96 -13.39
CA SER A 80 11.84 -10.91 -12.41
C SER A 80 11.20 -9.62 -12.89
N PHE A 81 10.52 -8.90 -11.99
CA PHE A 81 9.84 -7.67 -12.34
C PHE A 81 9.80 -6.71 -11.15
N GLU A 82 9.66 -5.44 -11.46
CA GLU A 82 9.44 -4.38 -10.48
C GLU A 82 8.02 -3.83 -10.63
N PRO A 83 7.16 -4.03 -9.62
CA PRO A 83 5.85 -3.41 -9.62
C PRO A 83 5.99 -1.90 -9.38
N VAL A 84 5.39 -1.10 -10.25
CA VAL A 84 5.26 0.34 -10.10
C VAL A 84 3.79 0.68 -9.99
N THR A 85 3.43 1.45 -8.99
CA THR A 85 2.03 1.77 -8.71
C THR A 85 1.84 3.25 -8.42
N VAL A 86 0.65 3.76 -8.72
CA VAL A 86 0.24 5.10 -8.29
C VAL A 86 -0.68 4.97 -7.09
N ILE A 87 -0.24 5.55 -5.99
CA ILE A 87 -0.96 5.57 -4.72
C ILE A 87 -1.67 6.90 -4.59
N GLU A 88 -2.94 6.87 -4.23
CA GLU A 88 -3.73 8.01 -3.79
C GLU A 88 -4.04 7.87 -2.30
N SER A 89 -3.62 8.86 -1.53
CA SER A 89 -3.90 8.96 -0.10
C SER A 89 -4.70 10.20 0.21
N SER A 90 -5.68 10.07 1.08
CA SER A 90 -6.49 11.18 1.55
C SER A 90 -6.91 10.98 3.00
N TYR A 91 -7.12 12.07 3.71
CA TYR A 91 -7.72 12.04 5.04
C TYR A 91 -9.23 12.27 4.93
N ASP A 92 -10.01 11.40 5.56
CA ASP A 92 -11.47 11.53 5.65
C ASP A 92 -11.84 12.04 7.06
N PRO A 93 -12.27 13.31 7.19
CA PRO A 93 -12.62 13.88 8.49
C PRO A 93 -13.85 13.21 9.13
N ALA A 94 -14.78 12.69 8.33
CA ALA A 94 -15.99 12.05 8.84
C ALA A 94 -15.66 10.69 9.48
N LEU A 95 -14.63 10.01 9.00
CA LEU A 95 -14.15 8.74 9.54
C LEU A 95 -12.99 8.93 10.52
N GLY A 96 -12.41 10.13 10.61
CA GLY A 96 -11.17 10.38 11.36
C GLY A 96 -10.02 9.49 10.92
N ALA A 97 -9.92 9.23 9.62
CA ALA A 97 -9.03 8.20 9.09
C ALA A 97 -8.31 8.64 7.82
N LEU A 98 -7.05 8.26 7.72
CA LEU A 98 -6.32 8.28 6.46
C LEU A 98 -6.75 7.05 5.63
N THR A 99 -7.01 7.25 4.35
CA THR A 99 -7.33 6.21 3.37
C THR A 99 -6.28 6.15 2.28
N ILE A 100 -6.00 4.94 1.82
CA ILE A 100 -5.07 4.67 0.72
C ILE A 100 -5.81 3.87 -0.36
N LYS A 101 -5.62 4.28 -1.62
CA LYS A 101 -6.13 3.58 -2.80
C LYS A 101 -5.02 3.43 -3.83
N VAL A 102 -5.10 2.39 -4.62
CA VAL A 102 -4.26 2.18 -5.81
C VAL A 102 -5.17 1.88 -6.98
N ASP A 103 -4.94 2.53 -8.09
CA ASP A 103 -5.72 2.41 -9.32
C ASP A 103 -4.88 2.08 -10.56
N GLN A 104 -3.55 2.09 -10.43
CA GLN A 104 -2.63 1.81 -11.52
C GLN A 104 -1.53 0.85 -11.07
N LEU A 105 -1.23 -0.14 -11.91
CA LEU A 105 -0.13 -1.08 -11.74
C LEU A 105 0.59 -1.24 -13.09
N ASP A 106 1.89 -0.99 -13.06
CA ASP A 106 2.83 -1.34 -14.13
C ASP A 106 3.81 -2.40 -13.61
N LEU A 107 4.08 -3.43 -14.40
CA LEU A 107 5.00 -4.51 -14.06
C LEU A 107 6.24 -4.41 -14.96
N ARG A 108 7.19 -3.59 -14.57
CA ARG A 108 8.43 -3.35 -15.34
C ARG A 108 9.32 -4.58 -15.32
N GLY A 109 9.90 -4.90 -16.47
CA GLY A 109 10.80 -6.05 -16.64
C GLY A 109 10.14 -7.34 -17.10
N LEU A 110 8.81 -7.39 -17.16
CA LEU A 110 8.11 -8.53 -17.75
C LEU A 110 8.13 -8.50 -19.28
N PRO A 111 8.22 -9.68 -19.94
CA PRO A 111 8.04 -9.79 -21.39
C PRO A 111 6.68 -9.23 -21.83
N ALA A 112 6.64 -8.57 -22.98
CA ALA A 112 5.44 -7.93 -23.52
C ALA A 112 4.23 -8.89 -23.59
N ALA A 113 4.46 -10.18 -23.88
CA ALA A 113 3.40 -11.19 -23.91
C ALA A 113 2.68 -11.38 -22.57
N ILE A 114 3.37 -11.09 -21.44
CA ILE A 114 2.78 -11.18 -20.09
C ILE A 114 2.14 -9.86 -19.71
N VAL A 115 2.75 -8.73 -20.10
CA VAL A 115 2.18 -7.39 -19.88
C VAL A 115 0.82 -7.24 -20.57
N MET A 116 0.60 -7.93 -21.70
CA MET A 116 -0.69 -7.98 -22.38
C MET A 116 -1.82 -8.60 -21.54
N ALA A 117 -1.50 -9.31 -20.48
CA ALA A 117 -2.49 -9.86 -19.53
C ALA A 117 -3.22 -8.78 -18.70
N GLN A 118 -2.85 -7.52 -18.83
CA GLN A 118 -3.47 -6.36 -18.18
C GLN A 118 -3.84 -6.62 -16.70
N PRO A 119 -2.85 -6.79 -15.83
CA PRO A 119 -3.13 -7.03 -14.42
C PRO A 119 -3.90 -5.84 -13.83
N LYS A 120 -4.99 -6.15 -13.14
CA LYS A 120 -5.75 -5.18 -12.37
C LYS A 120 -5.38 -5.33 -10.91
N LEU A 121 -4.88 -4.27 -10.33
CA LEU A 121 -4.58 -4.21 -8.90
C LEU A 121 -5.60 -3.27 -8.24
N GLU A 122 -6.21 -3.76 -7.19
CA GLU A 122 -7.04 -2.96 -6.30
C GLU A 122 -6.41 -3.01 -4.90
N VAL A 123 -6.07 -1.84 -4.34
CA VAL A 123 -5.62 -1.72 -2.96
C VAL A 123 -6.55 -0.76 -2.24
N ARG A 124 -6.97 -1.17 -1.06
CA ARG A 124 -7.73 -0.33 -0.12
C ARG A 124 -7.10 -0.43 1.24
N GLY A 125 -6.73 0.70 1.79
CA GLY A 125 -6.16 0.79 3.13
C GLY A 125 -6.81 1.89 3.95
N ARG A 126 -6.81 1.70 5.26
CA ARG A 126 -7.27 2.69 6.22
C ARG A 126 -6.38 2.66 7.45
N LEU A 127 -6.03 3.84 7.95
CA LEU A 127 -5.30 4.02 9.20
C LEU A 127 -6.02 5.07 10.05
N LYS A 128 -6.33 4.75 11.29
CA LYS A 128 -7.03 5.66 12.21
C LYS A 128 -6.51 5.52 13.64
N PRO A 129 -6.59 6.58 14.45
CA PRO A 129 -6.36 6.47 15.87
C PRO A 129 -7.52 5.72 16.54
N ALA A 130 -7.20 4.87 17.49
CA ALA A 130 -8.18 4.30 18.40
C ALA A 130 -8.71 5.38 19.36
N ALA A 131 -9.80 5.12 20.05
CA ALA A 131 -10.30 6.02 21.08
C ALA A 131 -9.20 6.33 22.12
N ALA A 132 -9.13 7.58 22.58
CA ALA A 132 -8.16 7.97 23.58
C ALA A 132 -8.41 7.18 24.88
N ALA A 133 -7.37 6.52 25.39
CA ALA A 133 -7.41 5.98 26.74
C ALA A 133 -7.22 7.14 27.74
N ALA A 134 -7.97 7.15 28.82
CA ALA A 134 -7.84 8.17 29.86
C ALA A 134 -6.41 8.15 30.41
N ALA A 135 -5.78 9.34 30.48
CA ALA A 135 -4.46 9.57 31.07
C ALA A 135 -3.29 8.75 30.43
N SER A 136 -3.35 8.49 29.13
CA SER A 136 -2.25 7.80 28.42
C SER A 136 -1.39 8.77 27.62
N GLU A 137 -0.08 8.66 27.74
CA GLU A 137 0.88 9.34 26.85
C GLU A 137 0.94 8.73 25.45
N PHE A 138 0.35 7.55 25.27
CA PHE A 138 0.39 6.81 24.02
C PHE A 138 -0.98 6.76 23.37
N ARG A 139 -1.01 6.97 22.07
CA ARG A 139 -2.17 6.76 21.23
C ARG A 139 -1.97 5.52 20.39
N GLN A 140 -2.92 4.61 20.38
CA GLN A 140 -2.91 3.47 19.51
C GLN A 140 -3.41 3.88 18.12
N LEU A 141 -2.69 3.49 17.08
CA LEU A 141 -3.12 3.52 15.69
C LEU A 141 -3.55 2.13 15.28
N THR A 142 -4.67 2.04 14.59
CA THR A 142 -5.17 0.79 14.01
C THR A 142 -5.34 0.97 12.52
N GLY A 143 -4.87 0.00 11.76
CA GLY A 143 -4.97 0.01 10.32
C GLY A 143 -5.47 -1.31 9.76
N ASN A 144 -6.02 -1.25 8.56
CA ASN A 144 -6.27 -2.42 7.73
C ASN A 144 -5.92 -2.07 6.29
N VAL A 145 -5.39 -3.04 5.59
CA VAL A 145 -5.11 -2.93 4.16
C VAL A 145 -5.48 -4.25 3.49
N SER A 146 -6.14 -4.16 2.35
CA SER A 146 -6.42 -5.29 1.46
C SER A 146 -5.84 -5.00 0.08
N MET A 147 -5.36 -6.04 -0.56
CA MET A 147 -4.78 -6.00 -1.89
C MET A 147 -5.35 -7.15 -2.71
N LYS A 148 -5.94 -6.86 -3.86
CA LYS A 148 -6.49 -7.83 -4.78
C LYS A 148 -5.87 -7.63 -6.14
N ILE A 149 -5.40 -8.70 -6.76
CA ILE A 149 -4.90 -8.70 -8.13
C ILE A 149 -5.70 -9.68 -8.99
N GLU A 150 -6.02 -9.25 -10.20
CA GLU A 150 -6.66 -10.07 -11.22
C GLU A 150 -5.88 -9.92 -12.53
N PHE A 151 -5.61 -11.02 -13.20
CA PHE A 151 -4.98 -11.02 -14.54
C PHE A 151 -5.31 -12.29 -15.31
N ASP A 152 -5.19 -12.21 -16.62
CA ASP A 152 -5.36 -13.35 -17.50
C ASP A 152 -4.02 -14.07 -17.66
N LEU A 153 -3.99 -15.35 -17.30
CA LEU A 153 -2.78 -16.17 -17.38
C LEU A 153 -2.56 -16.68 -18.80
N PRO A 154 -1.40 -16.39 -19.43
CA PRO A 154 -1.06 -16.94 -20.72
C PRO A 154 -1.03 -18.48 -20.70
N PRO A 155 -1.46 -19.17 -21.77
CA PRO A 155 -1.62 -20.62 -21.79
C PRO A 155 -0.39 -21.43 -21.36
N GLN A 156 0.81 -20.93 -21.66
CA GLN A 156 2.07 -21.58 -21.27
C GLN A 156 2.29 -21.67 -19.76
N PHE A 157 1.62 -20.82 -18.98
CA PHE A 157 1.71 -20.81 -17.51
C PHE A 157 0.59 -21.61 -16.85
N MET A 158 -0.42 -22.05 -17.61
CA MET A 158 -1.52 -22.86 -17.07
C MET A 158 -1.08 -24.25 -16.60
N LEU A 159 0.08 -24.71 -17.08
CA LEU A 159 0.69 -26.00 -16.70
C LEU A 159 1.38 -25.97 -15.33
N PHE A 160 1.57 -24.77 -14.74
CA PHE A 160 2.22 -24.64 -13.44
C PHE A 160 1.16 -24.66 -12.34
N PRO A 161 1.12 -25.69 -11.48
CA PRO A 161 0.23 -25.70 -10.33
C PRO A 161 0.68 -24.63 -9.31
N GLY A 162 -0.26 -24.09 -8.55
CA GLY A 162 0.05 -23.20 -7.44
C GLY A 162 0.30 -21.72 -7.81
N VAL A 163 -0.02 -21.29 -9.04
CA VAL A 163 0.12 -19.87 -9.44
C VAL A 163 -0.63 -18.91 -8.51
N PRO A 164 -1.90 -19.17 -8.13
CA PRO A 164 -2.62 -18.28 -7.20
C PRO A 164 -1.93 -18.16 -5.84
N GLU A 165 -1.38 -19.25 -5.32
CA GLU A 165 -0.68 -19.31 -4.04
C GLU A 165 0.63 -18.51 -4.07
N VAL A 166 1.39 -18.61 -5.16
CA VAL A 166 2.61 -17.82 -5.35
C VAL A 166 2.27 -16.33 -5.43
N VAL A 167 1.26 -15.96 -6.21
CA VAL A 167 0.80 -14.57 -6.31
C VAL A 167 0.34 -14.05 -4.95
N LYS A 168 -0.42 -14.85 -4.21
CA LYS A 168 -0.85 -14.51 -2.84
C LYS A 168 0.36 -14.27 -1.93
N GLY A 169 1.37 -15.12 -1.97
CA GLY A 169 2.61 -14.96 -1.19
C GLY A 169 3.35 -13.65 -1.52
N ILE A 170 3.35 -13.24 -2.80
CA ILE A 170 3.91 -11.94 -3.21
C ILE A 170 3.12 -10.78 -2.58
N LEU A 171 1.77 -10.82 -2.65
CA LEU A 171 0.93 -9.80 -2.05
C LEU A 171 1.14 -9.71 -0.53
N GLU A 172 1.21 -10.85 0.15
CA GLU A 172 1.46 -10.92 1.60
C GLU A 172 2.84 -10.34 1.97
N THR A 173 3.85 -10.57 1.15
CA THR A 173 5.20 -10.00 1.33
C THR A 173 5.18 -8.49 1.20
N ILE A 174 4.49 -7.95 0.20
CA ILE A 174 4.36 -6.49 -0.02
C ILE A 174 3.63 -5.87 1.18
N LEU A 175 2.49 -6.43 1.58
CA LEU A 175 1.70 -5.93 2.70
C LEU A 175 2.47 -5.98 4.02
N GLY A 176 3.19 -7.09 4.27
CA GLY A 176 4.02 -7.23 5.47
C GLY A 176 5.12 -6.18 5.57
N ARG A 177 5.69 -5.80 4.43
CA ARG A 177 6.70 -4.75 4.40
C ARG A 177 6.12 -3.37 4.62
N MET A 178 4.95 -3.08 4.04
CA MET A 178 4.24 -1.81 4.29
C MET A 178 3.90 -1.67 5.78
N GLU A 179 3.39 -2.73 6.41
CA GLU A 179 3.10 -2.79 7.83
C GLU A 179 4.35 -2.52 8.67
N SER A 180 5.42 -3.28 8.44
CA SER A 180 6.69 -3.12 9.18
C SER A 180 7.29 -1.72 9.04
N ASN A 181 7.21 -1.13 7.85
CA ASN A 181 7.67 0.24 7.63
C ASN A 181 6.82 1.25 8.43
N LEU A 182 5.49 1.11 8.39
CA LEU A 182 4.60 1.99 9.15
C LEU A 182 4.90 1.91 10.65
N GLU A 183 5.03 0.71 11.21
CA GLU A 183 5.31 0.49 12.62
C GLU A 183 6.67 1.05 13.06
N LEU A 184 7.66 1.00 12.18
CA LEU A 184 9.00 1.49 12.48
C LEU A 184 9.13 3.00 12.28
N TYR A 185 8.73 3.53 11.12
CA TYR A 185 9.05 4.90 10.73
C TYR A 185 8.00 5.93 11.13
N LEU A 186 6.71 5.55 11.19
CA LEU A 186 5.66 6.51 11.50
C LEU A 186 5.78 7.08 12.94
N PRO A 187 6.05 6.28 14.00
CA PRO A 187 6.22 6.83 15.34
C PRO A 187 7.39 7.81 15.44
N GLU A 188 8.49 7.55 14.75
CA GLU A 188 9.67 8.41 14.72
C GLU A 188 9.37 9.72 13.99
N ASP A 189 8.74 9.64 12.81
CA ASP A 189 8.37 10.82 12.02
C ASP A 189 7.32 11.67 12.74
N PHE A 190 6.38 11.06 13.46
CA PHE A 190 5.40 11.77 14.27
C PHE A 190 6.07 12.66 15.33
N VAL A 191 7.11 12.18 16.01
CA VAL A 191 7.86 12.98 16.99
C VAL A 191 8.58 14.15 16.31
N VAL A 192 9.14 13.94 15.13
CA VAL A 192 9.78 15.01 14.35
C VAL A 192 8.75 16.05 13.94
N TRP A 193 7.60 15.62 13.41
CA TRP A 193 6.50 16.49 13.01
C TRP A 193 5.95 17.32 14.18
N GLN A 194 5.79 16.73 15.36
CA GLN A 194 5.35 17.47 16.56
C GLN A 194 6.32 18.61 16.93
N ARG A 195 7.63 18.38 16.79
CA ARG A 195 8.65 19.42 17.07
C ARG A 195 8.59 20.54 16.04
N GLU A 196 8.49 20.20 14.75
CA GLU A 196 8.40 21.16 13.66
C GLU A 196 7.14 22.05 13.79
N LYS A 197 5.99 21.43 14.00
CA LYS A 197 4.70 22.13 14.18
C LYS A 197 4.67 22.94 15.47
N GLY A 198 5.17 22.39 16.57
CA GLY A 198 5.24 23.10 17.85
C GLY A 198 6.10 24.35 17.79
N ALA A 199 7.23 24.30 17.07
CA ALA A 199 8.07 25.46 16.83
C ALA A 199 7.37 26.53 15.95
N ALA A 200 6.51 26.11 15.03
CA ALA A 200 5.73 27.02 14.17
C ALA A 200 4.57 27.69 14.93
N LEU A 201 3.94 26.99 15.86
CA LEU A 201 2.82 27.50 16.70
C LEU A 201 3.30 28.43 17.84
N GLY A 202 4.57 28.32 18.25
CA GLY A 202 5.18 29.15 19.30
C GLY A 202 5.76 30.48 18.81
N ARG A 203 5.62 30.79 17.52
CA ARG A 203 6.02 32.07 16.91
C ARG A 203 4.80 32.96 16.68
#